data_cff9831e304df6a65ddf388845b6a6a3
#
_entry.id   cff9831e304df6a65ddf388845b6a6a3
#
_cell.length_a   1.000
_cell.length_b   1.000
_cell.length_c   1.000
_cell.angle_alpha   90.00
_cell.angle_beta   90.00
_cell.angle_gamma   90.00
#
_symmetry.space_group_name_H-M   'P 1'
#
loop_
_entity.id
_entity.type
_entity.pdbx_description
1 polymer ?
#
loop_
_entity_poly.entity_id
_entity_poly.type
_entity_poly.pdbx_seq_one_letter_code
_entity_poly.pdbx_strand_id
1 'polypeptide(L)'
;AFVGHEASHVDPSSVVVVSTAIREDNPELAVARERGQRVIHRSQALALAASGMRFVGVAGAHGKTTTSGMLAIGLSACGLDPSVAVGGVLPQLGTGAHLGSGDVFVAEADESDGSFLNYTPAIEIVTNVEPDHLDRYHSREEFEEIFVEFARRMVPGGLLVTCAEDEGAVRLAQSARAEGLRVVTYGRTERSLCTPDVVIADVRVEAHGAGASLTWGERSASLALSVPGEHNVLNAAAAWVAGIECGLTPQAIADGLGEFTGAARRFEARGQVGSRRLFDDYAHHPTEVEAAIREAHVVAGEGDVTVVFQPHLYSRTRIFAERFAQALSGADHV
;
A
#
# COMPACT_ATOMS: atom_id res chain seq x y z
N ALA A 1 0.41 -16.33 -24.52
CA ALA A 1 1.63 -15.99 -23.80
C ALA A 1 2.82 -16.69 -24.45
N PHE A 2 3.96 -16.02 -24.50
CA PHE A 2 5.21 -16.54 -25.07
C PHE A 2 6.20 -16.75 -23.90
N VAL A 3 7.15 -17.65 -24.12
CA VAL A 3 8.28 -17.87 -23.21
C VAL A 3 9.52 -17.24 -23.85
N GLY A 4 10.23 -16.41 -23.10
CA GLY A 4 11.35 -15.62 -23.63
C GLY A 4 10.89 -14.33 -24.33
N HIS A 5 11.84 -13.65 -24.97
CA HIS A 5 11.64 -12.39 -25.67
C HIS A 5 12.17 -12.49 -27.11
N GLU A 6 11.29 -12.31 -28.09
CA GLU A 6 11.62 -12.32 -29.50
C GLU A 6 10.85 -11.25 -30.26
N ALA A 7 11.46 -10.65 -31.26
CA ALA A 7 10.85 -9.63 -32.12
C ALA A 7 9.54 -10.11 -32.80
N SER A 8 9.45 -11.41 -33.05
CA SER A 8 8.28 -12.07 -33.67
C SER A 8 7.03 -12.12 -32.76
N HIS A 9 7.21 -11.92 -31.45
CA HIS A 9 6.08 -11.91 -30.50
C HIS A 9 5.25 -10.61 -30.56
N VAL A 10 5.82 -9.54 -31.16
CA VAL A 10 5.18 -8.23 -31.23
C VAL A 10 4.34 -8.11 -32.49
N ASP A 11 3.03 -8.07 -32.34
CA ASP A 11 2.10 -7.78 -33.44
C ASP A 11 2.31 -6.31 -33.88
N PRO A 12 2.48 -6.03 -35.19
CA PRO A 12 2.69 -4.69 -35.70
C PRO A 12 1.58 -3.68 -35.39
N SER A 13 0.38 -4.13 -35.10
CA SER A 13 -0.79 -3.30 -34.76
C SER A 13 -0.93 -3.02 -33.27
N SER A 14 -0.13 -3.67 -32.42
CA SER A 14 -0.26 -3.57 -30.96
C SER A 14 0.37 -2.28 -30.38
N VAL A 15 -0.15 -1.87 -29.24
CA VAL A 15 0.55 -0.97 -28.31
C VAL A 15 1.40 -1.83 -27.38
N VAL A 16 2.70 -1.53 -27.29
CA VAL A 16 3.62 -2.29 -26.44
C VAL A 16 3.64 -1.67 -25.05
N VAL A 17 3.40 -2.47 -24.03
CA VAL A 17 3.39 -2.05 -22.63
C VAL A 17 4.64 -2.60 -21.95
N VAL A 18 5.43 -1.72 -21.34
CA VAL A 18 6.69 -2.08 -20.67
C VAL A 18 6.71 -1.62 -19.21
N SER A 19 7.59 -2.20 -18.41
CA SER A 19 7.96 -1.70 -17.08
C SER A 19 9.40 -1.16 -17.11
N THR A 20 9.79 -0.41 -16.07
CA THR A 20 11.16 0.06 -15.87
C THR A 20 12.20 -1.05 -15.77
N ALA A 21 11.79 -2.28 -15.47
CA ALA A 21 12.66 -3.46 -15.43
C ALA A 21 13.06 -3.96 -16.83
N ILE A 22 12.36 -3.55 -17.90
CA ILE A 22 12.68 -3.98 -19.26
C ILE A 22 13.87 -3.17 -19.78
N ARG A 23 14.91 -3.89 -20.16
CA ARG A 23 16.15 -3.29 -20.66
C ARG A 23 15.98 -2.77 -22.08
N GLU A 24 16.74 -1.74 -22.45
CA GLU A 24 16.72 -1.12 -23.77
C GLU A 24 17.10 -2.07 -24.92
N ASP A 25 17.90 -3.10 -24.62
CA ASP A 25 18.31 -4.14 -25.57
C ASP A 25 17.28 -5.29 -25.73
N ASN A 26 16.10 -5.19 -25.10
CA ASN A 26 15.04 -6.19 -25.26
C ASN A 26 14.56 -6.23 -26.72
N PRO A 27 14.55 -7.41 -27.40
CA PRO A 27 14.23 -7.51 -28.83
C PRO A 27 12.78 -7.12 -29.16
N GLU A 28 11.83 -7.30 -28.23
CA GLU A 28 10.44 -6.89 -28.41
C GLU A 28 10.31 -5.37 -28.36
N LEU A 29 11.00 -4.72 -27.41
CA LEU A 29 11.06 -3.26 -27.32
C LEU A 29 11.77 -2.64 -28.52
N ALA A 30 12.89 -3.22 -28.94
CA ALA A 30 13.67 -2.74 -30.08
C ALA A 30 12.85 -2.78 -31.39
N VAL A 31 12.18 -3.88 -31.68
CA VAL A 31 11.35 -4.00 -32.90
C VAL A 31 10.13 -3.09 -32.87
N ALA A 32 9.52 -2.87 -31.69
CA ALA A 32 8.40 -1.94 -31.54
C ALA A 32 8.82 -0.51 -31.89
N ARG A 33 9.99 -0.08 -31.40
CA ARG A 33 10.56 1.26 -31.70
C ARG A 33 10.96 1.39 -33.18
N GLU A 34 11.60 0.36 -33.76
CA GLU A 34 11.95 0.34 -35.18
C GLU A 34 10.72 0.52 -36.08
N ARG A 35 9.61 -0.12 -35.72
CA ARG A 35 8.33 -0.01 -36.43
C ARG A 35 7.53 1.26 -36.11
N GLY A 36 8.02 2.12 -35.21
CA GLY A 36 7.30 3.32 -34.76
C GLY A 36 6.02 3.03 -34.00
N GLN A 37 5.90 1.86 -33.39
CA GLN A 37 4.75 1.47 -32.58
C GLN A 37 4.68 2.31 -31.30
N ARG A 38 3.48 2.52 -30.79
CA ARG A 38 3.29 3.17 -29.50
C ARG A 38 3.80 2.27 -28.37
N VAL A 39 4.78 2.76 -27.63
CA VAL A 39 5.29 2.12 -26.39
C VAL A 39 4.86 2.96 -25.21
N ILE A 40 4.23 2.36 -24.21
CA ILE A 40 3.76 3.02 -23.00
C ILE A 40 4.24 2.26 -21.76
N HIS A 41 4.37 2.99 -20.64
CA HIS A 41 4.67 2.36 -19.37
C HIS A 41 3.45 1.63 -18.81
N ARG A 42 3.67 0.55 -18.01
CA ARG A 42 2.59 -0.22 -17.36
C ARG A 42 1.60 0.64 -16.56
N SER A 43 2.11 1.68 -15.89
CA SER A 43 1.26 2.63 -15.13
C SER A 43 0.38 3.48 -16.06
N GLN A 44 0.86 3.86 -17.24
CA GLN A 44 0.03 4.56 -18.24
C GLN A 44 -1.07 3.64 -18.81
N ALA A 45 -0.74 2.36 -19.02
CA ALA A 45 -1.74 1.38 -19.43
C ALA A 45 -2.81 1.18 -18.34
N LEU A 46 -2.40 1.15 -17.06
CA LEU A 46 -3.32 1.04 -15.93
C LEU A 46 -4.19 2.29 -15.79
N ALA A 47 -3.61 3.49 -15.94
CA ALA A 47 -4.37 4.75 -15.95
C ALA A 47 -5.43 4.79 -17.07
N LEU A 48 -5.09 4.25 -18.26
CA LEU A 48 -6.05 4.11 -19.36
C LEU A 48 -7.16 3.11 -19.04
N ALA A 49 -6.83 1.97 -18.42
CA ALA A 49 -7.81 0.97 -18.01
C ALA A 49 -8.78 1.50 -16.94
N ALA A 50 -8.29 2.37 -16.06
CA ALA A 50 -9.11 3.03 -15.01
C ALA A 50 -9.86 4.27 -15.51
N SER A 51 -9.76 4.61 -16.80
CA SER A 51 -10.40 5.80 -17.35
C SER A 51 -11.92 5.74 -17.19
N GLY A 52 -12.48 6.81 -16.61
CA GLY A 52 -13.92 6.90 -16.32
C GLY A 52 -14.36 6.25 -15.02
N MET A 53 -13.44 5.62 -14.29
CA MET A 53 -13.70 5.06 -12.95
C MET A 53 -13.22 6.02 -11.85
N ARG A 54 -13.77 5.88 -10.67
CA ARG A 54 -13.29 6.54 -9.47
C ARG A 54 -11.97 5.87 -9.03
N PHE A 55 -10.85 6.45 -9.39
CA PHE A 55 -9.55 5.90 -9.08
C PHE A 55 -9.14 6.20 -7.64
N VAL A 56 -8.86 5.15 -6.86
CA VAL A 56 -8.28 5.23 -5.53
C VAL A 56 -6.84 4.73 -5.61
N GLY A 57 -5.88 5.65 -5.47
CA GLY A 57 -4.45 5.34 -5.46
C GLY A 57 -3.92 5.21 -4.03
N VAL A 58 -3.24 4.11 -3.73
CA VAL A 58 -2.63 3.89 -2.41
C VAL A 58 -1.12 3.90 -2.55
N ALA A 59 -0.49 4.95 -2.01
CA ALA A 59 0.95 5.19 -2.02
C ALA A 59 1.53 5.19 -0.59
N GLY A 60 2.85 5.33 -0.50
CA GLY A 60 3.61 5.39 0.74
C GLY A 60 4.71 4.34 0.78
N ALA A 61 5.74 4.53 1.61
CA ALA A 61 6.85 3.59 1.69
C ALA A 61 6.38 2.18 2.13
N HIS A 62 5.45 2.12 3.11
CA HIS A 62 4.97 0.86 3.71
C HIS A 62 3.44 0.80 3.75
N GLY A 63 2.88 -0.42 3.81
CA GLY A 63 1.44 -0.62 4.00
C GLY A 63 0.60 -0.54 2.73
N LYS A 64 1.15 -0.16 1.57
CA LYS A 64 0.42 -0.04 0.29
C LYS A 64 -0.46 -1.25 -0.04
N THR A 65 0.15 -2.42 -0.17
CA THR A 65 -0.53 -3.66 -0.55
C THR A 65 -1.63 -4.04 0.44
N THR A 66 -1.35 -3.90 1.75
CA THR A 66 -2.32 -4.23 2.79
C THR A 66 -3.50 -3.26 2.77
N THR A 67 -3.25 -1.95 2.69
CA THR A 67 -4.30 -0.92 2.64
C THR A 67 -5.16 -1.05 1.39
N SER A 68 -4.54 -1.26 0.22
CA SER A 68 -5.25 -1.49 -1.04
C SER A 68 -6.10 -2.77 -0.99
N GLY A 69 -5.53 -3.85 -0.41
CA GLY A 69 -6.23 -5.11 -0.23
C GLY A 69 -7.42 -4.99 0.72
N MET A 70 -7.23 -4.35 1.88
CA MET A 70 -8.30 -4.07 2.83
C MET A 70 -9.44 -3.29 2.16
N LEU A 71 -9.10 -2.20 1.45
CA LEU A 71 -10.11 -1.40 0.76
C LEU A 71 -10.83 -2.21 -0.31
N ALA A 72 -10.12 -2.95 -1.14
CA ALA A 72 -10.71 -3.77 -2.19
C ALA A 72 -11.69 -4.80 -1.64
N ILE A 73 -11.29 -5.54 -0.59
CA ILE A 73 -12.15 -6.55 0.06
C ILE A 73 -13.31 -5.86 0.78
N GLY A 74 -13.07 -4.76 1.51
CA GLY A 74 -14.11 -4.02 2.20
C GLY A 74 -15.19 -3.48 1.25
N LEU A 75 -14.80 -2.90 0.11
CA LEU A 75 -15.73 -2.45 -0.93
C LEU A 75 -16.52 -3.63 -1.53
N SER A 76 -15.83 -4.75 -1.82
CA SER A 76 -16.48 -5.96 -2.34
C SER A 76 -17.51 -6.54 -1.35
N ALA A 77 -17.16 -6.61 -0.06
CA ALA A 77 -18.08 -7.06 1.00
C ALA A 77 -19.32 -6.17 1.11
N CYS A 78 -19.17 -4.88 0.79
CA CYS A 78 -20.30 -3.93 0.71
C CYS A 78 -21.04 -3.93 -0.64
N GLY A 79 -20.69 -4.82 -1.58
CA GLY A 79 -21.39 -5.02 -2.86
C GLY A 79 -21.00 -4.03 -3.97
N LEU A 80 -19.86 -3.31 -3.85
CA LEU A 80 -19.41 -2.36 -4.87
C LEU A 80 -18.61 -2.97 -6.02
N ASP A 81 -18.12 -4.20 -5.88
CA ASP A 81 -17.31 -4.95 -6.88
C ASP A 81 -16.26 -4.07 -7.60
N PRO A 82 -15.24 -3.55 -6.87
CA PRO A 82 -14.24 -2.67 -7.46
C PRO A 82 -13.30 -3.42 -8.41
N SER A 83 -12.78 -2.72 -9.42
CA SER A 83 -11.58 -3.19 -10.12
C SER A 83 -10.36 -3.00 -9.22
N VAL A 84 -9.41 -3.94 -9.27
CA VAL A 84 -8.27 -4.00 -8.35
C VAL A 84 -6.97 -4.23 -9.09
N ALA A 85 -5.92 -3.50 -8.72
CA ALA A 85 -4.54 -3.75 -9.16
C ALA A 85 -3.56 -3.52 -7.99
N VAL A 86 -3.15 -4.58 -7.33
CA VAL A 86 -2.26 -4.55 -6.15
C VAL A 86 -1.03 -5.42 -6.36
N GLY A 87 0.07 -5.09 -5.69
CA GLY A 87 1.36 -5.77 -5.86
C GLY A 87 1.45 -7.18 -5.26
N GLY A 88 0.45 -7.61 -4.48
CA GLY A 88 0.38 -8.92 -3.84
C GLY A 88 -0.86 -9.71 -4.25
N VAL A 89 -0.83 -11.02 -4.04
CA VAL A 89 -2.02 -11.86 -4.19
C VAL A 89 -2.92 -11.67 -2.96
N LEU A 90 -4.18 -11.34 -3.20
CA LEU A 90 -5.23 -11.31 -2.16
C LEU A 90 -5.88 -12.70 -2.13
N PRO A 91 -5.81 -13.44 -1.00
CA PRO A 91 -6.33 -14.81 -0.93
C PRO A 91 -7.80 -14.92 -1.34
N GLN A 92 -8.62 -13.96 -0.96
CA GLN A 92 -10.06 -13.94 -1.30
C GLN A 92 -10.33 -13.78 -2.79
N LEU A 93 -9.43 -13.15 -3.54
CA LEU A 93 -9.53 -13.00 -5.00
C LEU A 93 -8.72 -14.05 -5.76
N GLY A 94 -7.76 -14.73 -5.09
CA GLY A 94 -6.81 -15.63 -5.72
C GLY A 94 -5.81 -14.94 -6.66
N THR A 95 -5.78 -13.62 -6.67
CA THR A 95 -4.97 -12.80 -7.59
C THR A 95 -4.72 -11.41 -6.99
N GLY A 96 -3.76 -10.67 -7.55
CA GLY A 96 -3.54 -9.25 -7.28
C GLY A 96 -4.26 -8.32 -8.27
N ALA A 97 -4.97 -8.86 -9.27
CA ALA A 97 -5.67 -8.08 -10.27
C ALA A 97 -7.07 -8.65 -10.52
N HIS A 98 -8.09 -7.79 -10.41
CA HIS A 98 -9.49 -8.13 -10.64
C HIS A 98 -10.16 -7.03 -11.47
N LEU A 99 -10.94 -7.42 -12.47
CA LEU A 99 -11.80 -6.51 -13.21
C LEU A 99 -13.21 -6.62 -12.63
N GLY A 100 -13.58 -5.63 -11.82
CA GLY A 100 -14.93 -5.53 -11.24
C GLY A 100 -15.94 -4.90 -12.19
N SER A 101 -17.21 -5.01 -11.84
CA SER A 101 -18.32 -4.37 -12.54
C SER A 101 -18.70 -2.99 -12.00
N GLY A 102 -18.11 -2.60 -10.86
CA GLY A 102 -18.33 -1.32 -10.20
C GLY A 102 -17.57 -0.16 -10.84
N ASP A 103 -17.82 1.04 -10.35
CA ASP A 103 -17.22 2.30 -10.83
C ASP A 103 -15.95 2.70 -10.06
N VAL A 104 -15.49 1.89 -9.10
CA VAL A 104 -14.28 2.13 -8.30
C VAL A 104 -13.13 1.30 -8.83
N PHE A 105 -11.94 1.92 -8.96
CA PHE A 105 -10.68 1.26 -9.24
C PHE A 105 -9.71 1.47 -8.10
N VAL A 106 -9.32 0.42 -7.39
CA VAL A 106 -8.34 0.44 -6.31
C VAL A 106 -6.98 -0.02 -6.84
N ALA A 107 -5.98 0.83 -6.78
CA ALA A 107 -4.64 0.49 -7.23
C ALA A 107 -3.56 0.87 -6.22
N GLU A 108 -2.55 0.00 -6.12
CA GLU A 108 -1.30 0.34 -5.49
C GLU A 108 -0.50 1.29 -6.38
N ALA A 109 -0.11 2.44 -5.83
CA ALA A 109 0.60 3.50 -6.52
C ALA A 109 2.07 3.48 -6.05
N ASP A 110 2.94 2.93 -6.91
CA ASP A 110 4.35 2.70 -6.60
C ASP A 110 5.19 3.95 -6.86
N GLU A 111 5.78 4.49 -5.81
CA GLU A 111 6.66 5.66 -5.84
C GLU A 111 8.07 5.34 -6.29
N SER A 112 8.48 4.06 -6.27
CA SER A 112 9.88 3.65 -6.45
C SER A 112 10.51 4.11 -7.77
N ASP A 113 9.73 4.21 -8.84
CA ASP A 113 10.15 4.67 -10.16
C ASP A 113 9.46 5.97 -10.59
N GLY A 114 8.68 6.59 -9.70
CA GLY A 114 7.89 7.80 -9.98
C GLY A 114 6.74 7.57 -10.97
N SER A 115 6.48 6.32 -11.34
CA SER A 115 5.44 5.99 -12.33
C SER A 115 4.03 6.24 -11.83
N PHE A 116 3.82 6.36 -10.52
CA PHE A 116 2.54 6.70 -9.93
C PHE A 116 2.04 8.11 -10.35
N LEU A 117 2.93 9.00 -10.79
CA LEU A 117 2.56 10.30 -11.36
C LEU A 117 1.79 10.18 -12.69
N ASN A 118 1.67 8.99 -13.27
CA ASN A 118 0.78 8.76 -14.41
C ASN A 118 -0.71 8.64 -14.02
N TYR A 119 -1.01 8.53 -12.73
CA TYR A 119 -2.39 8.44 -12.24
C TYR A 119 -2.98 9.82 -11.93
N THR A 120 -4.31 9.89 -11.96
CA THR A 120 -5.12 11.05 -11.58
C THR A 120 -6.19 10.58 -10.58
N PRO A 121 -5.83 10.39 -9.30
CA PRO A 121 -6.75 9.81 -8.33
C PRO A 121 -7.89 10.75 -7.94
N ALA A 122 -9.07 10.15 -7.69
CA ALA A 122 -10.17 10.82 -6.99
C ALA A 122 -9.97 10.75 -5.47
N ILE A 123 -9.34 9.67 -5.01
CA ILE A 123 -8.94 9.50 -3.62
C ILE A 123 -7.49 9.02 -3.64
N GLU A 124 -6.64 9.71 -2.92
CA GLU A 124 -5.25 9.34 -2.71
C GLU A 124 -5.05 8.98 -1.25
N ILE A 125 -4.57 7.77 -0.98
CA ILE A 125 -4.13 7.35 0.35
C ILE A 125 -2.61 7.36 0.35
N VAL A 126 -2.01 8.11 1.28
CA VAL A 126 -0.58 8.05 1.57
C VAL A 126 -0.39 7.55 2.99
N THR A 127 0.03 6.31 3.12
CA THR A 127 0.15 5.64 4.42
C THR A 127 1.26 6.23 5.28
N ASN A 128 2.38 6.58 4.68
CA ASN A 128 3.55 7.21 5.29
C ASN A 128 4.46 7.77 4.19
N VAL A 129 5.36 8.69 4.55
CA VAL A 129 6.41 9.24 3.67
C VAL A 129 7.74 9.09 4.38
N GLU A 130 8.23 7.86 4.46
CA GLU A 130 9.55 7.54 5.00
C GLU A 130 10.54 7.38 3.85
N PRO A 131 11.73 8.03 3.90
CA PRO A 131 12.72 7.94 2.84
C PRO A 131 13.11 6.50 2.51
N ASP A 132 12.84 6.09 1.31
CA ASP A 132 13.29 4.85 0.68
C ASP A 132 13.80 5.17 -0.73
N HIS A 133 14.33 4.18 -1.45
CA HIS A 133 14.81 4.35 -2.83
C HIS A 133 15.80 5.52 -3.00
N LEU A 134 16.69 5.75 -2.00
CA LEU A 134 17.70 6.81 -2.00
C LEU A 134 18.79 6.62 -3.09
N ASP A 135 18.80 5.51 -3.79
CA ASP A 135 19.54 5.28 -5.01
C ASP A 135 18.97 6.03 -6.22
N ARG A 136 17.69 6.36 -6.17
CA ARG A 136 16.98 7.14 -7.19
C ARG A 136 16.76 8.59 -6.74
N TYR A 137 16.25 8.77 -5.53
CA TYR A 137 16.01 10.10 -4.95
C TYR A 137 17.24 10.52 -4.16
N HIS A 138 17.89 11.58 -4.54
CA HIS A 138 19.19 11.98 -4.00
C HIS A 138 19.11 12.62 -2.63
N SER A 139 17.90 13.00 -2.19
CA SER A 139 17.64 13.56 -0.86
C SER A 139 16.25 13.17 -0.34
N ARG A 140 16.04 13.39 0.96
CA ARG A 140 14.75 13.25 1.60
C ARG A 140 13.73 14.22 1.00
N GLU A 141 14.15 15.45 0.76
CA GLU A 141 13.31 16.52 0.23
C GLU A 141 12.81 16.16 -1.17
N GLU A 142 13.68 15.62 -2.04
CA GLU A 142 13.30 15.16 -3.36
C GLU A 142 12.29 14.00 -3.29
N PHE A 143 12.50 13.07 -2.36
CA PHE A 143 11.56 11.98 -2.12
C PHE A 143 10.21 12.48 -1.59
N GLU A 144 10.19 13.44 -0.68
CA GLU A 144 8.94 14.01 -0.16
C GLU A 144 8.19 14.83 -1.23
N GLU A 145 8.91 15.60 -2.07
CA GLU A 145 8.30 16.43 -3.12
C GLU A 145 7.54 15.60 -4.16
N ILE A 146 7.96 14.37 -4.46
CA ILE A 146 7.23 13.54 -5.43
C ILE A 146 5.82 13.15 -4.93
N PHE A 147 5.61 13.05 -3.61
CA PHE A 147 4.27 12.83 -3.04
C PHE A 147 3.42 14.10 -3.11
N VAL A 148 4.03 15.28 -2.94
CA VAL A 148 3.33 16.56 -3.15
C VAL A 148 2.92 16.69 -4.61
N GLU A 149 3.81 16.33 -5.56
CA GLU A 149 3.47 16.30 -6.98
C GLU A 149 2.35 15.31 -7.29
N PHE A 150 2.34 14.14 -6.64
CA PHE A 150 1.26 13.17 -6.79
C PHE A 150 -0.07 13.74 -6.28
N ALA A 151 -0.10 14.38 -5.12
CA ALA A 151 -1.30 15.02 -4.59
C ALA A 151 -1.86 16.11 -5.53
N ARG A 152 -0.99 16.84 -6.22
CA ARG A 152 -1.39 17.81 -7.27
C ARG A 152 -2.07 17.15 -8.49
N ARG A 153 -1.87 15.83 -8.67
CA ARG A 153 -2.48 15.06 -9.77
C ARG A 153 -3.92 14.63 -9.49
N MET A 154 -4.41 14.79 -8.29
CA MET A 154 -5.81 14.46 -7.97
C MET A 154 -6.76 15.21 -8.87
N VAL A 155 -7.90 14.58 -9.19
CA VAL A 155 -9.00 15.25 -9.88
C VAL A 155 -9.52 16.43 -9.06
N PRO A 156 -10.11 17.47 -9.67
CA PRO A 156 -10.73 18.56 -8.92
C PRO A 156 -11.71 18.05 -7.86
N GLY A 157 -11.53 18.46 -6.60
CA GLY A 157 -12.32 17.98 -5.45
C GLY A 157 -11.89 16.62 -4.91
N GLY A 158 -10.83 16.03 -5.43
CA GLY A 158 -10.23 14.80 -4.90
C GLY A 158 -9.83 14.92 -3.43
N LEU A 159 -9.61 13.79 -2.77
CA LEU A 159 -9.29 13.71 -1.34
C LEU A 159 -7.94 13.03 -1.13
N LEU A 160 -7.03 13.71 -0.42
CA LEU A 160 -5.83 13.11 0.17
C LEU A 160 -6.15 12.59 1.57
N VAL A 161 -5.84 11.32 1.83
CA VAL A 161 -5.95 10.66 3.14
C VAL A 161 -4.54 10.28 3.59
N THR A 162 -4.07 10.78 4.74
CA THR A 162 -2.69 10.52 5.16
C THR A 162 -2.52 10.39 6.67
N CYS A 163 -1.43 9.73 7.11
CA CYS A 163 -1.20 9.39 8.50
C CYS A 163 -0.71 10.59 9.32
N ALA A 164 -1.36 10.87 10.44
CA ALA A 164 -0.94 11.91 11.39
C ALA A 164 0.21 11.48 12.32
N GLU A 165 0.55 10.19 12.35
CA GLU A 165 1.62 9.64 13.19
C GLU A 165 2.97 9.58 12.46
N ASP A 166 3.01 9.91 11.15
CA ASP A 166 4.21 9.93 10.32
C ASP A 166 4.63 11.36 9.98
N GLU A 167 5.90 11.70 10.22
CA GLU A 167 6.40 13.05 10.02
C GLU A 167 6.30 13.53 8.56
N GLY A 168 6.68 12.68 7.60
CA GLY A 168 6.66 13.03 6.19
C GLY A 168 5.22 13.18 5.69
N ALA A 169 4.31 12.30 6.14
CA ALA A 169 2.90 12.39 5.83
C ALA A 169 2.24 13.66 6.40
N VAL A 170 2.65 14.10 7.59
CA VAL A 170 2.20 15.38 8.17
C VAL A 170 2.70 16.57 7.35
N ARG A 171 3.96 16.56 6.88
CA ARG A 171 4.48 17.61 5.98
C ARG A 171 3.73 17.62 4.66
N LEU A 172 3.44 16.45 4.08
CA LEU A 172 2.61 16.32 2.89
C LEU A 172 1.22 16.92 3.11
N ALA A 173 0.56 16.59 4.23
CA ALA A 173 -0.75 17.13 4.58
C ALA A 173 -0.73 18.66 4.68
N GLN A 174 0.31 19.24 5.29
CA GLN A 174 0.48 20.69 5.41
C GLN A 174 0.66 21.35 4.03
N SER A 175 1.52 20.79 3.17
CA SER A 175 1.76 21.29 1.81
C SER A 175 0.49 21.22 0.97
N ALA A 176 -0.22 20.09 0.99
CA ALA A 176 -1.46 19.90 0.25
C ALA A 176 -2.58 20.85 0.71
N ARG A 177 -2.73 21.07 2.02
CA ARG A 177 -3.69 22.04 2.57
C ARG A 177 -3.35 23.47 2.16
N ALA A 178 -2.05 23.84 2.16
CA ALA A 178 -1.61 25.17 1.71
C ALA A 178 -1.93 25.44 0.23
N GLU A 179 -2.01 24.40 -0.58
CA GLU A 179 -2.42 24.46 -2.00
C GLU A 179 -3.94 24.36 -2.18
N GLY A 180 -4.72 24.30 -1.09
CA GLY A 180 -6.19 24.25 -1.12
C GLY A 180 -6.77 22.87 -1.46
N LEU A 181 -5.99 21.80 -1.39
CA LEU A 181 -6.46 20.44 -1.57
C LEU A 181 -7.28 19.97 -0.36
N ARG A 182 -8.24 19.09 -0.59
CA ARG A 182 -8.97 18.40 0.49
C ARG A 182 -8.07 17.36 1.12
N VAL A 183 -7.86 17.46 2.44
CA VAL A 183 -6.97 16.55 3.19
C VAL A 183 -7.69 16.05 4.44
N VAL A 184 -7.62 14.76 4.67
CA VAL A 184 -8.05 14.09 5.91
C VAL A 184 -6.84 13.36 6.49
N THR A 185 -6.51 13.68 7.74
CA THR A 185 -5.47 12.99 8.50
C THR A 185 -6.08 12.02 9.49
N TYR A 186 -5.41 10.87 9.72
CA TYR A 186 -5.85 9.85 10.67
C TYR A 186 -4.73 9.44 11.61
N GLY A 187 -5.08 9.10 12.84
CA GLY A 187 -4.12 8.62 13.83
C GLY A 187 -4.69 8.57 15.25
N ARG A 188 -3.87 8.04 16.15
CA ARG A 188 -4.13 8.05 17.60
C ARG A 188 -3.72 9.41 18.16
N THR A 189 -4.58 10.03 18.97
CA THR A 189 -4.32 11.37 19.50
C THR A 189 -2.97 11.48 20.21
N GLU A 190 -2.61 10.46 20.99
CA GLU A 190 -1.38 10.42 21.80
C GLU A 190 -0.09 10.16 20.99
N ARG A 191 -0.21 9.72 19.74
CA ARG A 191 0.93 9.44 18.85
C ARG A 191 1.00 10.38 17.65
N SER A 192 -0.07 11.13 17.41
CA SER A 192 -0.15 12.03 16.26
C SER A 192 0.70 13.29 16.45
N LEU A 193 1.37 13.69 15.38
CA LEU A 193 2.22 14.90 15.32
C LEU A 193 1.42 16.17 14.98
N CYS A 194 0.16 16.00 14.63
CA CYS A 194 -0.85 17.05 14.47
C CYS A 194 -2.19 16.54 14.97
N THR A 195 -3.16 17.42 15.16
CA THR A 195 -4.52 16.96 15.49
C THR A 195 -5.11 16.15 14.32
N PRO A 196 -5.38 14.85 14.48
CA PRO A 196 -5.94 14.06 13.40
C PRO A 196 -7.41 14.40 13.18
N ASP A 197 -7.84 14.40 11.90
CA ASP A 197 -9.27 14.55 11.55
C ASP A 197 -10.06 13.28 11.90
N VAL A 198 -9.42 12.12 11.73
CA VAL A 198 -9.95 10.81 12.14
C VAL A 198 -9.19 10.34 13.35
N VAL A 199 -9.90 10.23 14.47
CA VAL A 199 -9.36 9.73 15.74
C VAL A 199 -9.51 8.22 15.80
N ILE A 200 -8.39 7.55 16.06
CA ILE A 200 -8.32 6.11 16.35
C ILE A 200 -8.17 5.96 17.88
N ALA A 201 -9.11 5.28 18.51
CA ALA A 201 -9.12 5.04 19.96
C ALA A 201 -9.36 3.57 20.27
N ASP A 202 -9.17 3.19 21.55
CA ASP A 202 -9.42 1.85 22.08
C ASP A 202 -8.75 0.72 21.27
N VAL A 203 -7.53 0.96 20.81
CA VAL A 203 -6.78 -0.02 20.01
C VAL A 203 -6.50 -1.27 20.84
N ARG A 204 -6.89 -2.42 20.31
CA ARG A 204 -6.63 -3.75 20.88
C ARG A 204 -5.97 -4.60 19.81
N VAL A 205 -4.93 -5.31 20.18
CA VAL A 205 -4.23 -6.24 19.28
C VAL A 205 -4.19 -7.60 19.95
N GLU A 206 -4.68 -8.60 19.25
CA GLU A 206 -4.75 -9.99 19.68
C GLU A 206 -4.02 -10.88 18.67
N ALA A 207 -3.76 -12.13 19.03
CA ALA A 207 -3.02 -13.06 18.17
C ALA A 207 -3.69 -13.33 16.81
N HIS A 208 -4.99 -13.09 16.68
CA HIS A 208 -5.77 -13.41 15.49
C HIS A 208 -6.58 -12.22 14.95
N GLY A 209 -6.28 -11.01 15.41
CA GLY A 209 -6.99 -9.83 14.94
C GLY A 209 -6.61 -8.56 15.67
N ALA A 210 -7.24 -7.47 15.28
CA ALA A 210 -7.10 -6.18 15.93
C ALA A 210 -8.45 -5.43 15.91
N GLY A 211 -8.64 -4.51 16.84
CA GLY A 211 -9.84 -3.69 16.89
C GLY A 211 -9.56 -2.28 17.35
N ALA A 212 -10.46 -1.37 17.01
CA ALA A 212 -10.39 0.04 17.41
C ALA A 212 -11.75 0.71 17.28
N SER A 213 -11.89 1.88 17.89
CA SER A 213 -12.96 2.84 17.61
C SER A 213 -12.44 3.90 16.64
N LEU A 214 -13.19 4.18 15.58
CA LEU A 214 -12.87 5.22 14.59
C LEU A 214 -13.90 6.34 14.68
N THR A 215 -13.44 7.61 14.70
CA THR A 215 -14.33 8.78 14.74
C THR A 215 -13.84 9.86 13.78
N TRP A 216 -14.73 10.37 12.93
CA TRP A 216 -14.49 11.47 11.98
C TRP A 216 -15.67 12.45 12.01
N GLY A 217 -15.56 13.52 12.79
CA GLY A 217 -16.69 14.41 13.08
C GLY A 217 -17.82 13.65 13.74
N GLU A 218 -19.00 13.68 13.12
CA GLU A 218 -20.20 12.94 13.60
C GLU A 218 -20.22 11.46 13.16
N ARG A 219 -19.29 11.04 12.31
CA ARG A 219 -19.20 9.67 11.81
C ARG A 219 -18.38 8.82 12.76
N SER A 220 -18.87 7.66 13.13
CA SER A 220 -18.13 6.72 13.98
C SER A 220 -18.38 5.28 13.56
N ALA A 221 -17.43 4.41 13.87
CA ALA A 221 -17.56 2.98 13.69
C ALA A 221 -16.71 2.21 14.71
N SER A 222 -17.13 0.98 15.02
CA SER A 222 -16.30 -0.01 15.70
C SER A 222 -15.63 -0.87 14.64
N LEU A 223 -14.30 -0.90 14.63
CA LEU A 223 -13.49 -1.70 13.73
C LEU A 223 -13.08 -3.01 14.40
N ALA A 224 -13.26 -4.12 13.70
CA ALA A 224 -12.78 -5.44 14.09
C ALA A 224 -12.11 -6.10 12.87
N LEU A 225 -10.80 -6.32 12.94
CA LEU A 225 -9.98 -6.89 11.87
C LEU A 225 -9.67 -8.35 12.14
N SER A 226 -9.66 -9.17 11.09
CA SER A 226 -9.22 -10.57 11.10
C SER A 226 -7.70 -10.73 10.98
N VAL A 227 -6.97 -9.63 10.91
CA VAL A 227 -5.49 -9.59 10.87
C VAL A 227 -4.96 -8.84 12.08
N PRO A 228 -3.89 -9.33 12.75
CA PRO A 228 -3.27 -8.68 13.89
C PRO A 228 -2.45 -7.44 13.51
N GLY A 229 -1.96 -6.72 14.50
CA GLY A 229 -1.01 -5.61 14.32
C GLY A 229 -1.63 -4.21 14.40
N GLU A 230 -0.99 -3.32 15.18
CA GLU A 230 -1.39 -1.91 15.29
C GLU A 230 -1.30 -1.18 13.93
N HIS A 231 -0.30 -1.51 13.11
CA HIS A 231 -0.14 -0.95 11.78
C HIS A 231 -1.32 -1.29 10.87
N ASN A 232 -1.96 -2.45 11.06
CA ASN A 232 -3.16 -2.84 10.32
C ASN A 232 -4.39 -2.02 10.74
N VAL A 233 -4.46 -1.56 11.99
CA VAL A 233 -5.49 -0.60 12.42
C VAL A 233 -5.31 0.75 11.70
N LEU A 234 -4.07 1.24 11.56
CA LEU A 234 -3.77 2.45 10.79
C LEU A 234 -4.13 2.28 9.30
N ASN A 235 -3.74 1.17 8.68
CA ASN A 235 -4.09 0.84 7.30
C ASN A 235 -5.60 0.81 7.08
N ALA A 236 -6.34 0.17 8.01
CA ALA A 236 -7.79 0.09 7.97
C ALA A 236 -8.46 1.45 8.16
N ALA A 237 -7.93 2.33 9.03
CA ALA A 237 -8.47 3.67 9.21
C ALA A 237 -8.38 4.50 7.92
N ALA A 238 -7.29 4.40 7.16
CA ALA A 238 -7.16 5.02 5.84
C ALA A 238 -8.18 4.46 4.84
N ALA A 239 -8.29 3.14 4.77
CA ALA A 239 -9.26 2.45 3.91
C ALA A 239 -10.72 2.79 4.30
N TRP A 240 -11.01 2.96 5.59
CA TRP A 240 -12.31 3.35 6.11
C TRP A 240 -12.72 4.74 5.59
N VAL A 241 -11.82 5.72 5.62
CA VAL A 241 -12.09 7.06 5.05
C VAL A 241 -12.40 6.96 3.57
N ALA A 242 -11.59 6.20 2.81
CA ALA A 242 -11.80 6.01 1.37
C ALA A 242 -13.14 5.32 1.07
N GLY A 243 -13.54 4.34 1.87
CA GLY A 243 -14.84 3.67 1.73
C GLY A 243 -16.02 4.60 1.98
N ILE A 244 -15.93 5.50 2.96
CA ILE A 244 -16.94 6.54 3.20
C ILE A 244 -17.01 7.51 2.01
N GLU A 245 -15.88 7.93 1.46
CA GLU A 245 -15.85 8.78 0.25
C GLU A 245 -16.39 8.02 -0.99
N CYS A 246 -16.34 6.69 -1.01
CA CYS A 246 -17.02 5.87 -2.02
C CYS A 246 -18.54 5.74 -1.79
N GLY A 247 -19.09 6.35 -0.73
CA GLY A 247 -20.53 6.43 -0.47
C GLY A 247 -21.05 5.41 0.55
N LEU A 248 -20.17 4.66 1.21
CA LEU A 248 -20.58 3.68 2.22
C LEU A 248 -20.85 4.34 3.58
N THR A 249 -21.71 3.72 4.38
CA THR A 249 -21.89 4.15 5.77
C THR A 249 -20.66 3.75 6.62
N PRO A 250 -20.35 4.53 7.67
CA PRO A 250 -19.15 4.27 8.49
C PRO A 250 -19.08 2.83 9.02
N GLN A 251 -20.15 2.27 9.53
CA GLN A 251 -20.14 0.91 10.07
C GLN A 251 -20.08 -0.15 8.96
N ALA A 252 -20.77 0.04 7.82
CA ALA A 252 -20.74 -0.93 6.74
C ALA A 252 -19.32 -1.15 6.19
N ILE A 253 -18.56 -0.05 5.95
CA ILE A 253 -17.17 -0.21 5.51
C ILE A 253 -16.28 -0.79 6.63
N ALA A 254 -16.48 -0.45 7.90
CA ALA A 254 -15.72 -1.03 8.99
C ALA A 254 -15.94 -2.55 9.09
N ASP A 255 -17.18 -3.01 8.96
CA ASP A 255 -17.52 -4.44 8.92
C ASP A 255 -16.88 -5.11 7.70
N GLY A 256 -16.96 -4.49 6.53
CA GLY A 256 -16.35 -5.00 5.31
C GLY A 256 -14.82 -5.12 5.38
N LEU A 257 -14.14 -4.18 6.06
CA LEU A 257 -12.69 -4.27 6.29
C LEU A 257 -12.32 -5.46 7.19
N GLY A 258 -13.21 -5.88 8.07
CA GLY A 258 -13.05 -7.07 8.92
C GLY A 258 -12.98 -8.38 8.13
N GLU A 259 -13.52 -8.43 6.92
CA GLU A 259 -13.45 -9.60 6.04
C GLU A 259 -12.06 -9.81 5.40
N PHE A 260 -11.17 -8.81 5.47
CA PHE A 260 -9.81 -8.95 4.94
C PHE A 260 -8.99 -9.94 5.78
N THR A 261 -8.50 -11.01 5.15
CA THR A 261 -7.74 -12.09 5.81
C THR A 261 -6.23 -12.04 5.56
N GLY A 262 -5.73 -10.93 5.01
CA GLY A 262 -4.33 -10.74 4.71
C GLY A 262 -4.03 -10.69 3.21
N ALA A 263 -2.77 -10.48 2.89
CA ALA A 263 -2.21 -10.56 1.54
C ALA A 263 -1.01 -11.52 1.56
N ALA A 264 -0.75 -12.17 0.44
CA ALA A 264 0.38 -13.09 0.33
C ALA A 264 1.69 -12.38 0.69
N ARG A 265 2.52 -13.05 1.47
CA ARG A 265 3.80 -12.54 1.98
C ARG A 265 3.68 -11.27 2.82
N ARG A 266 2.56 -11.06 3.53
CA ARG A 266 2.36 -10.01 4.53
C ARG A 266 1.91 -10.67 5.82
N PHE A 267 2.87 -11.07 6.65
CA PHE A 267 2.71 -11.90 7.84
C PHE A 267 1.85 -13.15 7.56
N GLU A 268 2.08 -13.75 6.39
CA GLU A 268 1.31 -14.87 5.88
C GLU A 268 1.62 -16.16 6.66
N ALA A 269 0.62 -16.77 7.25
CA ALA A 269 0.77 -18.06 7.91
C ALA A 269 1.05 -19.17 6.86
N ARG A 270 2.22 -19.80 6.95
CA ARG A 270 2.67 -20.85 6.02
C ARG A 270 2.49 -22.25 6.56
N GLY A 271 2.18 -22.38 7.84
CA GLY A 271 1.93 -23.67 8.47
C GLY A 271 2.46 -23.77 9.89
N GLN A 272 2.36 -25.00 10.42
CA GLN A 272 2.76 -25.32 11.80
C GLN A 272 3.42 -26.70 11.85
N VAL A 273 4.51 -26.81 12.62
CA VAL A 273 5.17 -28.09 12.92
C VAL A 273 5.35 -28.22 14.43
N GLY A 274 4.59 -29.10 15.04
CA GLY A 274 4.49 -29.19 16.51
C GLY A 274 3.91 -27.91 17.09
N SER A 275 4.60 -27.26 18.02
CA SER A 275 4.23 -25.95 18.58
C SER A 275 4.76 -24.78 17.77
N ARG A 276 5.59 -25.00 16.76
CA ARG A 276 6.24 -23.93 15.97
C ARG A 276 5.34 -23.54 14.81
N ARG A 277 5.02 -22.24 14.71
CA ARG A 277 4.29 -21.63 13.61
C ARG A 277 5.26 -20.93 12.67
N LEU A 278 5.02 -21.01 11.37
CA LEU A 278 5.84 -20.38 10.33
C LEU A 278 5.04 -19.30 9.63
N PHE A 279 5.65 -18.12 9.53
CA PHE A 279 5.09 -16.98 8.79
C PHE A 279 6.08 -16.53 7.73
N ASP A 280 5.56 -16.03 6.61
CA ASP A 280 6.33 -15.41 5.52
C ASP A 280 5.95 -13.93 5.40
N ASP A 281 6.96 -13.05 5.46
CA ASP A 281 6.76 -11.61 5.32
C ASP A 281 7.76 -11.03 4.31
N TYR A 282 7.28 -10.10 3.50
CA TYR A 282 8.10 -9.40 2.50
C TYR A 282 8.79 -8.16 3.08
N ALA A 283 8.84 -8.03 4.40
CA ALA A 283 9.51 -6.91 5.08
C ALA A 283 10.95 -6.75 4.57
N HIS A 284 11.24 -5.62 3.98
CA HIS A 284 12.54 -5.32 3.38
C HIS A 284 13.04 -3.91 3.72
N HIS A 285 12.32 -3.19 4.56
CA HIS A 285 12.72 -1.94 5.18
C HIS A 285 12.79 -2.12 6.71
N PRO A 286 13.68 -1.43 7.45
CA PRO A 286 13.81 -1.62 8.90
C PRO A 286 12.50 -1.45 9.67
N THR A 287 11.68 -0.46 9.31
CA THR A 287 10.37 -0.19 9.92
C THR A 287 9.39 -1.37 9.73
N GLU A 288 9.40 -2.00 8.54
CA GLU A 288 8.59 -3.20 8.27
C GLU A 288 9.07 -4.39 9.10
N VAL A 289 10.39 -4.61 9.16
CA VAL A 289 10.99 -5.70 9.97
C VAL A 289 10.63 -5.54 11.44
N GLU A 290 10.73 -4.33 11.98
CA GLU A 290 10.34 -4.05 13.36
C GLU A 290 8.84 -4.32 13.60
N ALA A 291 7.98 -3.92 12.67
CA ALA A 291 6.54 -4.16 12.77
C ALA A 291 6.23 -5.67 12.73
N ALA A 292 6.84 -6.41 11.81
CA ALA A 292 6.65 -7.86 11.69
C ALA A 292 7.14 -8.62 12.95
N ILE A 293 8.26 -8.20 13.55
CA ILE A 293 8.76 -8.81 14.79
C ILE A 293 7.82 -8.52 15.96
N ARG A 294 7.32 -7.29 16.10
CA ARG A 294 6.32 -6.95 17.14
C ARG A 294 5.05 -7.77 16.98
N GLU A 295 4.58 -7.94 15.76
CA GLU A 295 3.42 -8.79 15.46
C GLU A 295 3.70 -10.26 15.81
N ALA A 296 4.90 -10.76 15.47
CA ALA A 296 5.32 -12.11 15.82
C ALA A 296 5.32 -12.36 17.32
N HIS A 297 5.76 -11.40 18.15
CA HIS A 297 5.69 -11.51 19.61
C HIS A 297 4.24 -11.55 20.14
N VAL A 298 3.34 -10.74 19.60
CA VAL A 298 1.91 -10.79 19.95
C VAL A 298 1.34 -12.17 19.66
N VAL A 299 1.66 -12.73 18.50
CA VAL A 299 1.20 -14.05 18.10
C VAL A 299 1.88 -15.16 18.91
N ALA A 300 3.17 -15.04 19.23
CA ALA A 300 3.93 -16.02 20.00
C ALA A 300 3.48 -16.08 21.48
N GLY A 301 3.01 -14.96 22.04
CA GLY A 301 2.68 -14.83 23.45
C GLY A 301 3.93 -15.00 24.33
N GLU A 302 4.00 -16.10 25.10
CA GLU A 302 5.18 -16.45 25.92
C GLU A 302 6.25 -17.25 25.15
N GLY A 303 6.03 -17.53 23.87
CA GLY A 303 6.97 -18.28 23.04
C GLY A 303 8.06 -17.41 22.42
N ASP A 304 9.17 -18.03 22.03
CA ASP A 304 10.29 -17.35 21.38
C ASP A 304 9.99 -17.03 19.92
N VAL A 305 10.48 -15.87 19.45
CA VAL A 305 10.44 -15.42 18.07
C VAL A 305 11.80 -15.63 17.42
N THR A 306 11.84 -16.50 16.40
CA THR A 306 13.03 -16.71 15.57
C THR A 306 12.82 -16.07 14.21
N VAL A 307 13.73 -15.19 13.79
CA VAL A 307 13.69 -14.50 12.51
C VAL A 307 14.78 -15.05 11.58
N VAL A 308 14.39 -15.38 10.35
CA VAL A 308 15.32 -15.63 9.25
C VAL A 308 15.18 -14.48 8.27
N PHE A 309 16.20 -13.62 8.21
CA PHE A 309 16.18 -12.41 7.40
C PHE A 309 17.10 -12.53 6.19
N GLN A 310 16.54 -12.30 5.00
CA GLN A 310 17.32 -12.17 3.76
C GLN A 310 17.18 -10.74 3.23
N PRO A 311 18.23 -9.89 3.35
CA PRO A 311 18.18 -8.52 2.88
C PRO A 311 18.00 -8.44 1.38
N HIS A 312 17.27 -7.42 0.93
CA HIS A 312 17.02 -7.14 -0.48
C HIS A 312 17.65 -5.80 -0.87
N LEU A 313 18.40 -5.76 -1.99
CA LEU A 313 19.19 -4.66 -2.53
C LEU A 313 20.42 -4.31 -1.67
N TYR A 314 21.62 -4.38 -2.29
CA TYR A 314 22.88 -4.03 -1.62
C TYR A 314 22.94 -2.58 -1.14
N SER A 315 22.38 -1.64 -1.95
CA SER A 315 22.30 -0.21 -1.61
C SER A 315 21.51 0.01 -0.34
N ARG A 316 20.28 -0.52 -0.27
CA ARG A 316 19.40 -0.41 0.90
C ARG A 316 20.03 -1.04 2.14
N THR A 317 20.56 -2.25 2.02
CA THR A 317 21.19 -2.96 3.14
C THR A 317 22.34 -2.14 3.71
N ARG A 318 23.19 -1.54 2.86
CA ARG A 318 24.31 -0.71 3.30
C ARG A 318 23.86 0.59 3.98
N ILE A 319 22.85 1.25 3.42
CA ILE A 319 22.34 2.54 3.95
C ILE A 319 21.68 2.34 5.32
N PHE A 320 20.89 1.28 5.47
CA PHE A 320 20.10 1.02 6.66
C PHE A 320 20.69 -0.07 7.58
N ALA A 321 21.98 -0.42 7.45
CA ALA A 321 22.59 -1.53 8.19
C ALA A 321 22.36 -1.45 9.71
N GLU A 322 22.59 -0.28 10.32
CA GLU A 322 22.39 -0.07 11.76
C GLU A 322 20.92 -0.18 12.16
N ARG A 323 20.00 0.38 11.35
CA ARG A 323 18.56 0.30 11.59
C ARG A 323 18.04 -1.13 11.45
N PHE A 324 18.57 -1.92 10.48
CA PHE A 324 18.25 -3.34 10.38
C PHE A 324 18.75 -4.11 11.60
N ALA A 325 19.99 -3.86 12.05
CA ALA A 325 20.51 -4.50 13.25
C ALA A 325 19.64 -4.18 14.48
N GLN A 326 19.20 -2.93 14.64
CA GLN A 326 18.31 -2.51 15.70
C GLN A 326 16.94 -3.19 15.61
N ALA A 327 16.32 -3.20 14.43
CA ALA A 327 15.02 -3.86 14.22
C ALA A 327 15.08 -5.36 14.52
N LEU A 328 16.10 -6.04 13.99
CA LEU A 328 16.31 -7.48 14.19
C LEU A 328 16.62 -7.84 15.65
N SER A 329 17.26 -6.96 16.42
CA SER A 329 17.52 -7.19 17.85
C SER A 329 16.26 -7.31 18.71
N GLY A 330 15.10 -6.96 18.15
CA GLY A 330 13.80 -7.19 18.79
C GLY A 330 13.36 -8.66 18.81
N ALA A 331 13.99 -9.55 18.04
CA ALA A 331 13.71 -10.99 18.04
C ALA A 331 14.57 -11.72 19.09
N ASP A 332 14.09 -12.87 19.57
CA ASP A 332 14.85 -13.71 20.50
C ASP A 332 16.03 -14.41 19.79
N HIS A 333 15.84 -14.76 18.51
CA HIS A 333 16.85 -15.39 17.67
C HIS A 333 16.82 -14.83 16.25
N VAL A 334 18.01 -14.59 15.66
CA VAL A 334 18.18 -14.08 14.29
C VAL A 334 19.15 -14.98 13.52
#